data_2a00dcd4ff69ed11b1afc1fd821aa138
#
_entry.id   2a00dcd4ff69ed11b1afc1fd821aa138
#
_cell.length_a   1.000
_cell.length_b   1.000
_cell.length_c   1.000
_cell.angle_alpha   90.00
_cell.angle_beta   90.00
_cell.angle_gamma   90.00
#
_symmetry.space_group_name_H-M   'P 1'
#
loop_
_entity.id
_entity.type
_entity.pdbx_description
1 polymer ?
#
loop_
_entity_poly.entity_id
_entity_poly.type
_entity_poly.pdbx_seq_one_letter_code
_entity_poly.pdbx_strand_id
1 'polypeptide(L)'
;MRRVGWPDMPFSYTSTHCVPVLVKGRPFAAESIFEIRCHEMGSDYILTPEGREKLEQELHYLETEKRAEVGERIKVAREFGDISENSEYDDAKNEQGMVEARIAEINQILSEATIVDTPKKSNKVTVGAIVTVNMGGKERVFTIVGGAEADAASGKISNESPVGAALLGHKKDDEVTAIGPTGREIKMTILKIEH
;
A
#
# COMPACT_ATOMS: atom_id res chain seq x y z
N MET A 1 57.62 -21.17 -4.65
CA MET A 1 56.61 -20.55 -3.77
C MET A 1 56.38 -19.12 -4.23
N ARG A 2 55.32 -18.89 -4.99
CA ARG A 2 54.93 -17.54 -5.44
C ARG A 2 53.60 -17.21 -4.76
N ARG A 3 53.60 -16.18 -3.90
CA ARG A 3 52.38 -15.62 -3.30
C ARG A 3 51.66 -14.77 -4.36
N VAL A 4 50.41 -15.11 -4.65
CA VAL A 4 49.52 -14.27 -5.47
C VAL A 4 48.82 -13.31 -4.52
N GLY A 5 49.13 -12.02 -4.68
CA GLY A 5 48.49 -10.95 -3.92
C GLY A 5 47.10 -10.66 -4.46
N TRP A 6 46.15 -10.45 -3.57
CA TRP A 6 44.81 -9.96 -3.86
C TRP A 6 44.82 -8.42 -3.88
N PRO A 7 44.21 -7.78 -4.86
CA PRO A 7 44.07 -6.33 -4.85
C PRO A 7 42.98 -5.88 -3.87
N ASP A 8 43.29 -4.81 -3.14
CA ASP A 8 42.38 -4.12 -2.21
C ASP A 8 41.12 -3.64 -2.92
N MET A 9 39.96 -4.14 -2.50
CA MET A 9 38.67 -3.58 -2.84
C MET A 9 38.10 -2.82 -1.64
N PRO A 10 37.62 -1.60 -1.81
CA PRO A 10 36.97 -0.85 -0.73
C PRO A 10 35.59 -1.44 -0.47
N PHE A 11 35.41 -1.98 0.72
CA PHE A 11 34.11 -2.42 1.23
C PHE A 11 33.27 -1.21 1.60
N SER A 12 32.24 -0.96 0.83
CA SER A 12 31.08 -0.21 1.31
C SER A 12 29.87 -1.14 1.26
N TYR A 13 29.56 -1.73 2.41
CA TYR A 13 28.38 -2.55 2.59
C TYR A 13 27.16 -1.64 2.81
N THR A 14 26.27 -1.57 1.85
CA THR A 14 24.86 -1.26 2.11
C THR A 14 24.03 -2.49 1.79
N SER A 15 23.38 -2.95 2.83
CA SER A 15 22.52 -4.14 2.90
C SER A 15 21.39 -4.08 1.89
N THR A 16 21.29 -5.08 1.01
CA THR A 16 19.99 -5.50 0.47
C THR A 16 20.09 -6.96 0.03
N HIS A 17 19.27 -7.79 0.63
CA HIS A 17 19.22 -9.23 0.38
C HIS A 17 18.70 -9.52 -1.03
N CYS A 18 19.60 -9.76 -1.97
CA CYS A 18 19.27 -10.36 -3.24
C CYS A 18 19.57 -11.85 -3.18
N VAL A 19 18.56 -12.71 -3.15
CA VAL A 19 18.73 -14.17 -3.19
C VAL A 19 18.72 -14.59 -4.67
N PRO A 20 19.82 -15.15 -5.22
CA PRO A 20 19.81 -15.63 -6.59
C PRO A 20 19.06 -16.96 -6.68
N VAL A 21 17.97 -16.98 -7.46
CA VAL A 21 17.28 -18.22 -7.83
C VAL A 21 18.09 -18.90 -8.94
N LEU A 22 18.68 -20.04 -8.63
CA LEU A 22 19.42 -20.87 -9.57
C LEU A 22 18.43 -21.67 -10.44
N VAL A 23 18.22 -21.27 -11.69
CA VAL A 23 17.50 -22.09 -12.67
C VAL A 23 18.49 -23.01 -13.37
N LYS A 24 18.38 -24.32 -13.17
CA LYS A 24 19.19 -25.36 -13.83
C LYS A 24 18.84 -25.46 -15.31
N GLY A 25 19.88 -25.35 -16.18
CA GLY A 25 19.93 -26.01 -17.48
C GLY A 25 19.67 -25.17 -18.71
N ARG A 26 20.69 -24.36 -19.12
CA ARG A 26 21.04 -24.12 -20.55
C ARG A 26 22.45 -23.52 -20.61
N PRO A 27 23.32 -23.89 -21.59
CA PRO A 27 24.65 -23.31 -21.73
C PRO A 27 24.54 -21.90 -22.31
N PHE A 28 25.22 -20.97 -21.65
CA PHE A 28 25.21 -19.56 -21.91
C PHE A 28 26.20 -19.20 -23.02
N ALA A 29 25.72 -18.69 -24.17
CA ALA A 29 26.55 -17.95 -25.11
C ALA A 29 26.69 -16.52 -24.55
N ALA A 30 27.94 -16.09 -24.38
CA ALA A 30 28.27 -14.75 -23.96
C ALA A 30 27.87 -13.76 -25.09
N GLU A 31 27.01 -12.83 -24.74
CA GLU A 31 26.81 -11.50 -25.33
C GLU A 31 25.34 -11.06 -25.21
N SER A 32 24.92 -10.75 -24.04
CA SER A 32 23.97 -9.66 -23.79
C SER A 32 24.07 -9.33 -22.30
N ILE A 33 24.59 -8.16 -22.01
CA ILE A 33 24.49 -7.53 -20.71
C ILE A 33 22.99 -7.37 -20.45
N PHE A 34 22.42 -8.36 -19.75
CA PHE A 34 21.09 -8.25 -19.22
C PHE A 34 21.19 -7.21 -18.10
N GLU A 35 20.93 -5.99 -18.46
CA GLU A 35 20.62 -4.92 -17.51
C GLU A 35 19.45 -5.43 -16.67
N ILE A 36 19.79 -6.11 -15.58
CA ILE A 36 18.83 -6.31 -14.49
C ILE A 36 18.56 -4.91 -13.99
N ARG A 37 17.60 -4.26 -14.62
CA ARG A 37 16.93 -3.10 -14.06
C ARG A 37 16.34 -3.64 -12.77
N CYS A 38 17.07 -3.47 -11.66
CA CYS A 38 16.46 -3.48 -10.36
C CYS A 38 15.37 -2.42 -10.44
N HIS A 39 14.17 -2.85 -10.76
CA HIS A 39 12.99 -2.06 -10.54
C HIS A 39 13.03 -1.87 -9.02
N GLU A 40 13.47 -0.70 -8.60
CA GLU A 40 13.20 -0.22 -7.25
C GLU A 40 11.71 -0.47 -7.07
N MET A 41 11.39 -1.39 -6.17
CA MET A 41 10.03 -1.58 -5.69
C MET A 41 9.72 -0.35 -4.83
N GLY A 42 9.66 0.81 -5.48
CA GLY A 42 8.88 1.92 -5.00
C GLY A 42 7.45 1.40 -5.01
N SER A 43 6.82 1.35 -3.87
CA SER A 43 5.39 1.13 -3.78
C SER A 43 4.76 2.31 -4.50
N ASP A 44 4.48 2.16 -5.80
CA ASP A 44 3.76 3.15 -6.58
C ASP A 44 2.34 3.21 -5.99
N TYR A 45 2.14 4.09 -5.00
CA TYR A 45 0.81 4.32 -4.46
C TYR A 45 -0.08 4.85 -5.58
N ILE A 46 -1.09 4.07 -5.93
CA ILE A 46 -2.13 4.51 -6.87
C ILE A 46 -3.22 5.18 -6.04
N LEU A 47 -3.55 6.43 -6.38
CA LEU A 47 -4.63 7.17 -5.74
C LEU A 47 -5.65 7.63 -6.77
N THR A 48 -6.91 7.63 -6.35
CA THR A 48 -7.96 8.36 -7.05
C THR A 48 -7.89 9.85 -6.69
N PRO A 49 -8.40 10.77 -7.52
CA PRO A 49 -8.47 12.19 -7.16
C PRO A 49 -9.22 12.43 -5.85
N GLU A 50 -10.31 11.68 -5.63
CA GLU A 50 -11.09 11.75 -4.39
C GLU A 50 -10.32 11.23 -3.16
N GLY A 51 -9.50 10.17 -3.34
CA GLY A 51 -8.68 9.63 -2.27
C GLY A 51 -7.58 10.58 -1.85
N ARG A 52 -6.96 11.25 -2.83
CA ARG A 52 -5.98 12.30 -2.57
C ARG A 52 -6.58 13.43 -1.73
N GLU A 53 -7.75 13.93 -2.13
CA GLU A 53 -8.42 15.00 -1.39
C GLU A 53 -8.74 14.61 0.06
N LYS A 54 -9.16 13.37 0.28
CA LYS A 54 -9.41 12.85 1.64
C LYS A 54 -8.14 12.76 2.48
N LEU A 55 -7.03 12.29 1.90
CA LEU A 55 -5.75 12.25 2.60
C LEU A 55 -5.22 13.65 2.91
N GLU A 56 -5.38 14.62 2.01
CA GLU A 56 -5.03 16.02 2.26
C GLU A 56 -5.88 16.62 3.39
N GLN A 57 -7.16 16.30 3.46
CA GLN A 57 -8.06 16.73 4.55
C GLN A 57 -7.67 16.06 5.88
N GLU A 58 -7.38 14.74 5.88
CA GLU A 58 -6.90 14.02 7.06
C GLU A 58 -5.59 14.62 7.57
N LEU A 59 -4.64 14.89 6.67
CA LEU A 59 -3.37 15.52 7.01
C LEU A 59 -3.58 16.87 7.69
N HIS A 60 -4.40 17.72 7.09
CA HIS A 60 -4.70 19.04 7.64
C HIS A 60 -5.32 18.94 9.05
N TYR A 61 -6.28 18.04 9.24
CA TYR A 61 -6.87 17.78 10.56
C TYR A 61 -5.85 17.33 11.60
N LEU A 62 -4.99 16.38 11.24
CA LEU A 62 -3.95 15.86 12.13
C LEU A 62 -2.94 16.93 12.53
N GLU A 63 -2.53 17.78 11.59
CA GLU A 63 -1.54 18.83 11.83
C GLU A 63 -2.09 20.01 12.64
N THR A 64 -3.35 20.40 12.42
CA THR A 64 -3.94 21.59 13.04
C THR A 64 -4.67 21.27 14.34
N GLU A 65 -5.59 20.33 14.30
CA GLU A 65 -6.49 20.07 15.42
C GLU A 65 -5.92 18.99 16.36
N LYS A 66 -5.61 17.81 15.82
CA LYS A 66 -5.22 16.67 16.64
C LYS A 66 -3.90 16.85 17.33
N ARG A 67 -2.91 17.42 16.67
CA ARG A 67 -1.59 17.75 17.25
C ARG A 67 -1.73 18.75 18.42
N ALA A 68 -2.61 19.75 18.28
CA ALA A 68 -2.85 20.73 19.33
C ALA A 68 -3.57 20.11 20.55
N GLU A 69 -4.60 19.27 20.30
CA GLU A 69 -5.32 18.54 21.35
C GLU A 69 -4.39 17.67 22.19
N VAL A 70 -3.56 16.85 21.54
CA VAL A 70 -2.60 15.98 22.22
C VAL A 70 -1.54 16.79 22.96
N GLY A 71 -1.10 17.92 22.38
CA GLY A 71 -0.17 18.85 23.05
C GLY A 71 -0.73 19.41 24.35
N GLU A 72 -2.01 19.78 24.39
CA GLU A 72 -2.66 20.27 25.59
C GLU A 72 -2.85 19.16 26.63
N ARG A 73 -3.21 17.93 26.21
CA ARG A 73 -3.26 16.77 27.12
C ARG A 73 -1.93 16.48 27.77
N ILE A 74 -0.82 16.55 27.02
CA ILE A 74 0.53 16.38 27.58
C ILE A 74 0.83 17.47 28.61
N LYS A 75 0.45 18.72 28.34
CA LYS A 75 0.66 19.83 29.26
C LYS A 75 -0.12 19.64 30.54
N VAL A 76 -1.40 19.32 30.44
CA VAL A 76 -2.27 19.04 31.59
C VAL A 76 -1.71 17.87 32.44
N ALA A 77 -1.31 16.78 31.80
CA ALA A 77 -0.72 15.64 32.50
C ALA A 77 0.56 15.99 33.27
N ARG A 78 1.37 16.93 32.78
CA ARG A 78 2.55 17.44 33.49
C ARG A 78 2.22 18.27 34.73
N GLU A 79 1.10 18.99 34.73
CA GLU A 79 0.68 19.83 35.81
C GLU A 79 0.18 19.03 37.05
N PHE A 80 -0.19 17.76 36.84
CA PHE A 80 -0.67 16.89 37.92
C PHE A 80 0.41 16.27 38.83
N GLY A 81 1.70 16.54 38.63
CA GLY A 81 2.80 16.20 39.53
C GLY A 81 3.71 15.08 39.09
N ASP A 82 3.90 14.02 39.89
CA ASP A 82 4.93 13.02 39.66
C ASP A 82 4.79 12.30 38.31
N ILE A 83 5.67 12.66 37.37
CA ILE A 83 5.69 12.17 35.99
C ILE A 83 6.03 10.66 35.96
N SER A 84 6.72 10.15 36.98
CA SER A 84 7.23 8.78 36.99
C SER A 84 6.16 7.70 37.07
N GLU A 85 4.96 8.04 37.59
CA GLU A 85 3.82 7.10 37.75
C GLU A 85 2.57 7.61 37.01
N ASN A 86 2.70 8.60 36.12
CA ASN A 86 1.57 9.23 35.46
C ASN A 86 1.25 8.53 34.13
N SER A 87 0.37 7.53 34.19
CA SER A 87 -0.12 6.78 33.01
C SER A 87 -0.76 7.70 31.96
N GLU A 88 -1.41 8.80 32.36
CA GLU A 88 -2.02 9.79 31.46
C GLU A 88 -0.96 10.50 30.59
N TYR A 89 0.21 10.79 31.17
CA TYR A 89 1.32 11.37 30.44
C TYR A 89 1.88 10.38 29.39
N ASP A 90 2.06 9.11 29.78
CA ASP A 90 2.55 8.08 28.88
C ASP A 90 1.56 7.81 27.75
N ASP A 91 0.28 7.76 28.03
CA ASP A 91 -0.79 7.60 27.04
C ASP A 91 -0.82 8.77 26.05
N ALA A 92 -0.72 10.01 26.55
CA ALA A 92 -0.67 11.20 25.70
C ALA A 92 0.61 11.25 24.82
N LYS A 93 1.75 10.80 25.35
CA LYS A 93 2.99 10.67 24.58
C LYS A 93 2.92 9.58 23.51
N ASN A 94 2.28 8.46 23.81
CA ASN A 94 2.04 7.40 22.82
C ASN A 94 1.11 7.90 21.72
N GLU A 95 0.03 8.60 22.06
CA GLU A 95 -0.89 9.21 21.11
C GLU A 95 -0.16 10.23 20.20
N GLN A 96 0.72 11.07 20.79
CA GLN A 96 1.58 11.97 20.01
C GLN A 96 2.41 11.21 18.98
N GLY A 97 3.04 10.12 19.41
CA GLY A 97 3.84 9.28 18.51
C GLY A 97 3.02 8.71 17.34
N MET A 98 1.79 8.25 17.61
CA MET A 98 0.90 7.74 16.57
C MET A 98 0.46 8.84 15.59
N VAL A 99 0.14 10.04 16.07
CA VAL A 99 -0.22 11.18 15.22
C VAL A 99 0.93 11.58 14.31
N GLU A 100 2.16 11.71 14.84
CA GLU A 100 3.33 12.06 14.03
C GLU A 100 3.67 10.97 13.00
N ALA A 101 3.55 9.69 13.38
CA ALA A 101 3.76 8.58 12.46
C ALA A 101 2.72 8.60 11.31
N ARG A 102 1.45 8.88 11.62
CA ARG A 102 0.40 8.97 10.60
C ARG A 102 0.60 10.16 9.66
N ILE A 103 1.02 11.31 10.18
CA ILE A 103 1.38 12.49 9.37
C ILE A 103 2.53 12.13 8.42
N ALA A 104 3.57 11.48 8.90
CA ALA A 104 4.71 11.08 8.08
C ALA A 104 4.28 10.08 6.97
N GLU A 105 3.44 9.10 7.29
CA GLU A 105 2.89 8.13 6.35
C GLU A 105 2.07 8.82 5.25
N ILE A 106 1.14 9.70 5.61
CA ILE A 106 0.32 10.42 4.62
C ILE A 106 1.20 11.29 3.71
N ASN A 107 2.17 11.99 4.26
CA ASN A 107 3.11 12.80 3.47
C ASN A 107 3.92 11.94 2.49
N GLN A 108 4.36 10.75 2.91
CA GLN A 108 5.03 9.81 2.02
C GLN A 108 4.10 9.36 0.89
N ILE A 109 2.89 8.91 1.23
CA ILE A 109 1.89 8.49 0.24
C ILE A 109 1.62 9.61 -0.77
N LEU A 110 1.38 10.84 -0.31
CA LEU A 110 1.10 11.98 -1.20
C LEU A 110 2.29 12.37 -2.08
N SER A 111 3.52 12.14 -1.63
CA SER A 111 4.74 12.44 -2.39
C SER A 111 5.05 11.39 -3.47
N GLU A 112 4.72 10.12 -3.22
CA GLU A 112 5.04 8.99 -4.10
C GLU A 112 3.84 8.56 -4.96
N ALA A 113 2.63 9.08 -4.67
CA ALA A 113 1.41 8.64 -5.32
C ALA A 113 1.31 9.05 -6.79
N THR A 114 0.94 8.09 -7.62
CA THR A 114 0.52 8.33 -9.00
C THR A 114 -1.01 8.48 -9.03
N ILE A 115 -1.47 9.65 -9.50
CA ILE A 115 -2.91 9.92 -9.64
C ILE A 115 -3.40 9.26 -10.92
N VAL A 116 -4.37 8.37 -10.80
CA VAL A 116 -5.00 7.74 -11.96
C VAL A 116 -6.41 8.29 -12.11
N ASP A 117 -6.62 9.04 -13.19
CA ASP A 117 -7.97 9.48 -13.55
C ASP A 117 -8.81 8.27 -13.96
N THR A 118 -9.96 8.11 -13.32
CA THR A 118 -10.92 7.08 -13.70
C THR A 118 -11.53 7.42 -15.07
N PRO A 119 -11.32 6.58 -16.09
CA PRO A 119 -11.91 6.83 -17.39
C PRO A 119 -13.44 6.72 -17.28
N LYS A 120 -14.16 7.79 -17.52
CA LYS A 120 -15.63 7.90 -17.39
C LYS A 120 -16.43 6.90 -18.23
N LYS A 121 -15.81 6.13 -19.13
CA LYS A 121 -16.43 5.08 -19.95
C LYS A 121 -15.40 4.00 -20.29
N SER A 122 -15.22 3.04 -19.43
CA SER A 122 -14.44 1.84 -19.74
C SER A 122 -15.35 0.60 -19.61
N ASN A 123 -15.24 -0.32 -20.58
CA ASN A 123 -15.90 -1.61 -20.47
C ASN A 123 -15.08 -2.62 -19.63
N LYS A 124 -13.98 -2.17 -19.05
CA LYS A 124 -13.09 -2.98 -18.22
C LYS A 124 -13.04 -2.39 -16.81
N VAL A 125 -12.86 -3.26 -15.84
CA VAL A 125 -12.62 -2.87 -14.46
C VAL A 125 -11.27 -2.16 -14.35
N THR A 126 -11.29 -0.93 -13.88
CA THR A 126 -10.11 -0.08 -13.61
C THR A 126 -10.13 0.39 -12.15
N VAL A 127 -9.03 0.96 -11.68
CA VAL A 127 -9.03 1.63 -10.37
C VAL A 127 -10.03 2.78 -10.40
N GLY A 128 -10.83 2.94 -9.34
CA GLY A 128 -11.94 3.87 -9.24
C GLY A 128 -13.29 3.32 -9.71
N ALA A 129 -13.33 2.11 -10.33
CA ALA A 129 -14.58 1.51 -10.78
C ALA A 129 -15.38 0.88 -9.63
N ILE A 130 -16.70 1.00 -9.71
CA ILE A 130 -17.66 0.29 -8.86
C ILE A 130 -18.10 -0.97 -9.59
N VAL A 131 -17.84 -2.14 -9.01
CA VAL A 131 -18.07 -3.43 -9.63
C VAL A 131 -19.09 -4.22 -8.81
N THR A 132 -20.21 -4.61 -9.44
CA THR A 132 -21.16 -5.53 -8.84
C THR A 132 -20.81 -6.94 -9.28
N VAL A 133 -20.54 -7.82 -8.34
CA VAL A 133 -20.18 -9.23 -8.59
C VAL A 133 -21.16 -10.17 -7.91
N ASN A 134 -21.38 -11.32 -8.53
CA ASN A 134 -22.11 -12.44 -7.93
C ASN A 134 -21.09 -13.43 -7.34
N MET A 135 -21.14 -13.63 -6.02
CA MET A 135 -20.31 -14.58 -5.29
C MET A 135 -21.19 -15.66 -4.65
N GLY A 136 -21.21 -16.84 -5.23
CA GLY A 136 -21.98 -17.97 -4.69
C GLY A 136 -23.49 -17.68 -4.55
N GLY A 137 -24.09 -16.97 -5.51
CA GLY A 137 -25.51 -16.61 -5.52
C GLY A 137 -25.87 -15.35 -4.72
N LYS A 138 -24.89 -14.64 -4.18
CA LYS A 138 -25.08 -13.34 -3.49
C LYS A 138 -24.40 -12.24 -4.27
N GLU A 139 -25.14 -11.18 -4.52
CA GLU A 139 -24.59 -9.95 -5.12
C GLU A 139 -23.82 -9.14 -4.07
N ARG A 140 -22.66 -8.66 -4.47
CA ARG A 140 -21.82 -7.74 -3.67
C ARG A 140 -21.31 -6.62 -4.56
N VAL A 141 -21.26 -5.44 -3.98
CA VAL A 141 -20.74 -4.24 -4.64
C VAL A 141 -19.38 -3.93 -4.05
N PHE A 142 -18.40 -3.76 -4.91
CA PHE A 142 -17.03 -3.41 -4.54
C PHE A 142 -16.58 -2.17 -5.32
N THR A 143 -15.91 -1.26 -4.63
CA THR A 143 -15.20 -0.15 -5.28
C THR A 143 -13.72 -0.49 -5.30
N ILE A 144 -13.12 -0.55 -6.48
CA ILE A 144 -11.69 -0.83 -6.61
C ILE A 144 -10.92 0.49 -6.41
N VAL A 145 -10.08 0.54 -5.40
CA VAL A 145 -9.31 1.73 -5.02
C VAL A 145 -7.83 1.40 -4.89
N GLY A 146 -6.97 2.40 -4.72
CA GLY A 146 -5.58 2.18 -4.36
C GLY A 146 -5.42 1.62 -2.94
N GLY A 147 -4.25 1.06 -2.65
CA GLY A 147 -3.97 0.42 -1.35
C GLY A 147 -4.23 1.35 -0.16
N ALA A 148 -3.86 2.63 -0.29
CA ALA A 148 -4.02 3.63 0.77
C ALA A 148 -5.48 4.05 1.06
N GLU A 149 -6.40 3.81 0.10
CA GLU A 149 -7.82 4.15 0.21
C GLU A 149 -8.70 2.95 0.61
N ALA A 150 -8.11 1.76 0.77
CA ALA A 150 -8.84 0.53 1.00
C ALA A 150 -9.54 0.54 2.36
N ASP A 151 -10.85 0.25 2.34
CA ASP A 151 -11.69 0.06 3.53
C ASP A 151 -12.70 -1.06 3.29
N ALA A 152 -12.41 -2.22 3.84
CA ALA A 152 -13.25 -3.40 3.66
C ALA A 152 -14.66 -3.23 4.27
N ALA A 153 -14.83 -2.37 5.28
CA ALA A 153 -16.12 -2.14 5.93
C ALA A 153 -17.07 -1.35 5.01
N SER A 154 -16.54 -0.42 4.23
CA SER A 154 -17.30 0.36 3.22
C SER A 154 -17.29 -0.28 1.82
N GLY A 155 -16.76 -1.49 1.67
CA GLY A 155 -16.72 -2.21 0.39
C GLY A 155 -15.65 -1.70 -0.59
N LYS A 156 -14.68 -0.90 -0.10
CA LYS A 156 -13.53 -0.45 -0.88
C LYS A 156 -12.40 -1.46 -0.80
N ILE A 157 -12.06 -2.04 -1.95
CA ILE A 157 -11.06 -3.10 -2.06
C ILE A 157 -9.83 -2.55 -2.77
N SER A 158 -8.65 -2.80 -2.18
CA SER A 158 -7.38 -2.47 -2.81
C SER A 158 -7.19 -3.21 -4.14
N ASN A 159 -6.60 -2.52 -5.12
CA ASN A 159 -6.11 -3.10 -6.37
C ASN A 159 -5.07 -4.22 -6.16
N GLU A 160 -4.34 -4.19 -5.05
CA GLU A 160 -3.33 -5.20 -4.68
C GLU A 160 -3.93 -6.40 -3.94
N SER A 161 -5.17 -6.28 -3.44
CA SER A 161 -5.84 -7.40 -2.78
C SER A 161 -6.10 -8.55 -3.76
N PRO A 162 -6.13 -9.81 -3.30
CA PRO A 162 -6.39 -10.96 -4.18
C PRO A 162 -7.68 -10.84 -4.99
N VAL A 163 -8.70 -10.22 -4.42
CA VAL A 163 -9.99 -9.99 -5.08
C VAL A 163 -9.90 -8.83 -6.06
N GLY A 164 -9.29 -7.70 -5.66
CA GLY A 164 -9.11 -6.54 -6.52
C GLY A 164 -8.22 -6.83 -7.72
N ALA A 165 -7.07 -7.48 -7.49
CA ALA A 165 -6.16 -7.89 -8.55
C ALA A 165 -6.82 -8.86 -9.55
N ALA A 166 -7.67 -9.78 -9.06
CA ALA A 166 -8.39 -10.70 -9.92
C ALA A 166 -9.48 -10.02 -10.75
N LEU A 167 -10.10 -8.95 -10.27
CA LEU A 167 -11.15 -8.20 -10.99
C LEU A 167 -10.59 -7.22 -12.01
N LEU A 168 -9.38 -6.66 -11.77
CA LEU A 168 -8.78 -5.66 -12.65
C LEU A 168 -8.61 -6.15 -14.09
N GLY A 169 -8.97 -5.29 -15.06
CA GLY A 169 -8.84 -5.55 -16.49
C GLY A 169 -9.92 -6.44 -17.10
N HIS A 170 -10.75 -7.12 -16.29
CA HIS A 170 -11.86 -7.93 -16.74
C HIS A 170 -13.07 -7.10 -17.18
N LYS A 171 -13.98 -7.73 -17.91
CA LYS A 171 -15.19 -7.10 -18.44
C LYS A 171 -16.44 -7.60 -17.72
N LYS A 172 -17.56 -6.95 -18.02
CA LYS A 172 -18.86 -7.43 -17.64
C LYS A 172 -19.08 -8.86 -18.19
N ASP A 173 -19.74 -9.69 -17.39
CA ASP A 173 -20.08 -11.11 -17.64
C ASP A 173 -18.87 -12.07 -17.62
N ASP A 174 -17.66 -11.60 -17.28
CA ASP A 174 -16.49 -12.45 -17.09
C ASP A 174 -16.60 -13.22 -15.75
N GLU A 175 -16.18 -14.49 -15.76
CA GLU A 175 -15.97 -15.28 -14.56
C GLU A 175 -14.51 -15.16 -14.09
N VAL A 176 -14.32 -14.77 -12.84
CA VAL A 176 -13.02 -14.52 -12.23
C VAL A 176 -12.87 -15.39 -10.98
N THR A 177 -11.68 -15.94 -10.79
CA THR A 177 -11.35 -16.70 -9.58
C THR A 177 -10.28 -15.98 -8.80
N ALA A 178 -10.57 -15.62 -7.56
CA ALA A 178 -9.59 -15.09 -6.60
C ALA A 178 -9.22 -16.16 -5.59
N ILE A 179 -7.97 -16.13 -5.13
CA ILE A 179 -7.49 -17.02 -4.05
C ILE A 179 -7.54 -16.21 -2.76
N GLY A 180 -8.44 -16.57 -1.85
CA GLY A 180 -8.54 -15.92 -0.55
C GLY A 180 -7.33 -16.20 0.37
N PRO A 181 -7.14 -15.46 1.47
CA PRO A 181 -6.01 -15.62 2.39
C PRO A 181 -5.95 -17.01 3.06
N THR A 182 -7.03 -17.74 3.04
CA THR A 182 -7.12 -19.14 3.54
C THR A 182 -6.80 -20.20 2.48
N GLY A 183 -6.37 -19.80 1.26
CA GLY A 183 -6.13 -20.69 0.13
C GLY A 183 -7.41 -21.19 -0.56
N ARG A 184 -8.57 -20.66 -0.20
CA ARG A 184 -9.85 -21.04 -0.85
C ARG A 184 -10.04 -20.23 -2.12
N GLU A 185 -10.43 -20.95 -3.17
CA GLU A 185 -10.85 -20.32 -4.42
C GLU A 185 -12.24 -19.68 -4.25
N ILE A 186 -12.32 -18.41 -4.63
CA ILE A 186 -13.57 -17.63 -4.62
C ILE A 186 -13.90 -17.34 -6.09
N LYS A 187 -14.94 -17.99 -6.59
CA LYS A 187 -15.45 -17.76 -7.95
C LYS A 187 -16.44 -16.61 -7.92
N MET A 188 -16.28 -15.67 -8.85
CA MET A 188 -17.08 -14.48 -8.96
C MET A 188 -17.44 -14.23 -10.42
N THR A 189 -18.65 -13.77 -10.67
CA THR A 189 -19.09 -13.31 -12.00
C THR A 189 -19.36 -11.82 -11.94
N ILE A 190 -18.81 -11.04 -12.85
CA ILE A 190 -18.99 -9.59 -12.92
C ILE A 190 -20.35 -9.30 -13.57
N LEU A 191 -21.27 -8.70 -12.82
CA LEU A 191 -22.62 -8.37 -13.31
C LEU A 191 -22.69 -6.97 -13.90
N LYS A 192 -22.00 -5.99 -13.26
CA LYS A 192 -22.08 -4.58 -13.64
C LYS A 192 -20.77 -3.88 -13.32
N ILE A 193 -20.39 -2.93 -14.18
CA ILE A 193 -19.25 -2.02 -13.96
C ILE A 193 -19.77 -0.59 -14.11
N GLU A 194 -19.51 0.26 -13.12
CA GLU A 194 -19.83 1.68 -13.09
C GLU A 194 -18.56 2.48 -12.82
N HIS A 195 -18.49 3.69 -13.35
CA HIS A 195 -17.34 4.60 -13.20
C HIS A 195 -17.79 5.97 -12.72
#